data_cd97335b01516f13d3998c6836f47b1b
#
_entry.id   cd97335b01516f13d3998c6836f47b1b
#
_cell.length_a   1.000
_cell.length_b   1.000
_cell.length_c   1.000
_cell.angle_alpha   90.00
_cell.angle_beta   90.00
_cell.angle_gamma   90.00
#
_symmetry.space_group_name_H-M   'P 1'
#
loop_
_entity.id
_entity.type
_entity.pdbx_description
1 polymer ?
#
loop_
_entity_poly.entity_id
_entity_poly.type
_entity_poly.pdbx_seq_one_letter_code
_entity_poly.pdbx_strand_id
1 'polypeptide(L)'
;EPFKVVSTRSYTYDTEEYHPEPRVASIVASHFKPEWIVNVKETGLVWLVDYTDPNNPYIKMIEAERFLHDGGWDSSKRYFMVAANQSNRIAVIDALKGELTALIDTPADVPHPGRGANWIDPEFGPVWSTSHLGEGSLIAIGTDPEENPESAWKIVRNIPLLGGGGLFIKTHPNSRWIWADHVLSSDEKIQRSVCVIDKENPTEVYKCWEVADYGRAVHFEYNMDGTEVWVSVWGTADTPGKTGEIVVYDDATLEEITRIPDLITPTGKFNVYNTINDVY
;
A
#
# COMPACT_ATOMS: atom_id res chain seq x y z
N GLU A 1 -19.01 -18.62 -12.99
CA GLU A 1 -18.36 -19.45 -14.02
C GLU A 1 -17.12 -18.71 -14.55
N PRO A 2 -15.91 -19.34 -14.61
CA PRO A 2 -14.74 -18.69 -15.15
C PRO A 2 -14.84 -18.53 -16.67
N PHE A 3 -14.52 -17.35 -17.18
CA PHE A 3 -14.52 -17.08 -18.63
C PHE A 3 -13.24 -17.56 -19.31
N LYS A 4 -12.11 -17.33 -18.65
CA LYS A 4 -10.78 -17.61 -19.20
C LYS A 4 -9.80 -17.96 -18.08
N VAL A 5 -8.92 -18.88 -18.38
CA VAL A 5 -7.75 -19.17 -17.53
C VAL A 5 -6.50 -18.75 -18.31
N VAL A 6 -5.67 -17.92 -17.70
CA VAL A 6 -4.40 -17.48 -18.27
C VAL A 6 -3.28 -17.94 -17.37
N SER A 7 -2.26 -18.59 -17.95
CA SER A 7 -1.07 -19.05 -17.21
C SER A 7 -0.05 -17.92 -17.10
N THR A 8 0.52 -17.75 -15.91
CA THR A 8 1.63 -16.81 -15.67
C THR A 8 3.01 -17.42 -15.96
N ARG A 9 3.08 -18.70 -16.32
CA ARG A 9 4.33 -19.38 -16.67
C ARG A 9 5.08 -18.60 -17.74
N SER A 10 6.31 -18.22 -17.45
CA SER A 10 7.12 -17.39 -18.33
C SER A 10 8.59 -17.45 -17.94
N TYR A 11 9.38 -16.66 -18.60
CA TYR A 11 10.79 -16.46 -18.30
C TYR A 11 10.97 -15.22 -17.43
N THR A 12 12.00 -15.22 -16.58
CA THR A 12 12.43 -14.03 -15.85
C THR A 12 12.98 -13.02 -16.87
N TYR A 13 12.68 -11.74 -16.66
CA TYR A 13 13.08 -10.71 -17.62
C TYR A 13 14.60 -10.47 -17.65
N ASP A 14 15.28 -10.74 -16.53
CA ASP A 14 16.70 -10.42 -16.30
C ASP A 14 17.65 -11.56 -16.65
N THR A 15 17.28 -12.81 -16.33
CA THR A 15 18.15 -13.98 -16.53
C THR A 15 17.65 -14.93 -17.61
N GLU A 16 16.45 -14.68 -18.16
CA GLU A 16 15.78 -15.54 -19.15
C GLU A 16 15.59 -17.00 -18.66
N GLU A 17 15.55 -17.21 -17.35
CA GLU A 17 15.27 -18.51 -16.77
C GLU A 17 13.78 -18.80 -16.75
N TYR A 18 13.39 -20.00 -17.20
CA TYR A 18 12.00 -20.40 -17.17
C TYR A 18 11.51 -20.62 -15.75
N HIS A 19 10.43 -19.92 -15.36
CA HIS A 19 9.76 -20.11 -14.09
C HIS A 19 8.41 -20.83 -14.29
N PRO A 20 8.22 -22.03 -13.70
CA PRO A 20 7.02 -22.83 -13.95
C PRO A 20 5.79 -22.33 -13.17
N GLU A 21 5.97 -21.58 -12.09
CA GLU A 21 4.90 -21.17 -11.16
C GLU A 21 5.11 -19.73 -10.64
N PRO A 22 5.18 -18.72 -11.53
CA PRO A 22 5.28 -17.33 -11.06
C PRO A 22 3.97 -16.94 -10.39
N ARG A 23 4.09 -16.37 -9.19
CA ARG A 23 2.92 -15.97 -8.41
C ARG A 23 2.39 -14.62 -8.87
N VAL A 24 1.07 -14.51 -8.94
CA VAL A 24 0.40 -13.21 -9.02
C VAL A 24 0.32 -12.64 -7.61
N ALA A 25 1.05 -11.56 -7.35
CA ALA A 25 1.11 -10.95 -6.03
C ALA A 25 -0.02 -9.95 -5.80
N SER A 26 -0.39 -9.18 -6.83
CA SER A 26 -1.54 -8.28 -6.76
C SER A 26 -2.20 -8.08 -8.12
N ILE A 27 -3.48 -7.70 -8.09
CA ILE A 27 -4.28 -7.32 -9.24
C ILE A 27 -5.01 -6.03 -8.89
N VAL A 28 -4.89 -5.00 -9.73
CA VAL A 28 -5.53 -3.71 -9.53
C VAL A 28 -6.25 -3.30 -10.82
N ALA A 29 -7.45 -2.74 -10.69
CA ALA A 29 -8.20 -2.26 -11.84
C ALA A 29 -7.70 -0.88 -12.31
N SER A 30 -7.68 -0.65 -13.61
CA SER A 30 -7.45 0.66 -14.20
C SER A 30 -8.67 1.58 -13.97
N HIS A 31 -8.42 2.87 -13.83
CA HIS A 31 -9.47 3.88 -13.72
C HIS A 31 -9.98 4.38 -15.08
N PHE A 32 -9.27 4.12 -16.17
CA PHE A 32 -9.53 4.74 -17.46
C PHE A 32 -10.03 3.78 -18.54
N LYS A 33 -9.78 2.48 -18.38
CA LYS A 33 -10.14 1.47 -19.37
C LYS A 33 -10.38 0.11 -18.71
N PRO A 34 -11.07 -0.83 -19.37
CA PRO A 34 -11.30 -2.17 -18.88
C PRO A 34 -10.00 -2.98 -18.87
N GLU A 35 -9.12 -2.67 -17.94
CA GLU A 35 -7.79 -3.24 -17.83
C GLU A 35 -7.45 -3.55 -16.39
N TRP A 36 -6.78 -4.67 -16.16
CA TRP A 36 -6.13 -4.97 -14.90
C TRP A 36 -4.61 -4.81 -15.01
N ILE A 37 -4.02 -4.27 -13.97
CA ILE A 37 -2.58 -4.31 -13.73
C ILE A 37 -2.31 -5.54 -12.86
N VAL A 38 -1.49 -6.46 -13.35
CA VAL A 38 -1.19 -7.74 -12.69
C VAL A 38 0.31 -7.84 -12.43
N ASN A 39 0.68 -7.95 -11.16
CA ASN A 39 2.09 -8.09 -10.76
C ASN A 39 2.49 -9.55 -10.71
N VAL A 40 3.40 -9.96 -11.60
CA VAL A 40 3.93 -11.34 -11.68
C VAL A 40 5.30 -11.38 -11.00
N LYS A 41 5.30 -11.90 -9.79
CA LYS A 41 6.37 -11.68 -8.78
C LYS A 41 7.75 -12.16 -9.23
N GLU A 42 7.88 -13.45 -9.55
CA GLU A 42 9.19 -14.06 -9.78
C GLU A 42 9.77 -13.72 -11.15
N THR A 43 8.93 -13.45 -12.13
CA THR A 43 9.39 -13.09 -13.47
C THR A 43 9.75 -11.63 -13.62
N GLY A 44 9.29 -10.78 -12.67
CA GLY A 44 9.54 -9.34 -12.69
C GLY A 44 8.74 -8.59 -13.75
N LEU A 45 7.62 -9.18 -14.18
CA LEU A 45 6.75 -8.63 -15.22
C LEU A 45 5.50 -8.01 -14.62
N VAL A 46 5.16 -6.82 -15.08
CA VAL A 46 3.84 -6.22 -14.88
C VAL A 46 3.02 -6.47 -16.14
N TRP A 47 1.86 -7.08 -15.98
CA TRP A 47 0.95 -7.33 -17.10
C TRP A 47 -0.18 -6.31 -17.09
N LEU A 48 -0.39 -5.69 -18.24
CA LEU A 48 -1.60 -4.92 -18.53
C LEU A 48 -2.56 -5.85 -19.27
N VAL A 49 -3.63 -6.24 -18.60
CA VAL A 49 -4.62 -7.21 -19.12
C VAL A 49 -5.87 -6.47 -19.52
N ASP A 50 -6.00 -6.17 -20.80
CA ASP A 50 -7.20 -5.58 -21.40
C ASP A 50 -8.27 -6.67 -21.56
N TYR A 51 -9.41 -6.50 -20.86
CA TYR A 51 -10.55 -7.41 -20.89
C TYR A 51 -11.76 -6.82 -21.62
N THR A 52 -11.55 -5.92 -22.57
CA THR A 52 -12.62 -5.45 -23.45
C THR A 52 -13.33 -6.61 -24.14
N ASP A 53 -12.58 -7.65 -24.55
CA ASP A 53 -13.09 -8.98 -24.88
C ASP A 53 -12.68 -9.98 -23.78
N PRO A 54 -13.58 -10.32 -22.82
CA PRO A 54 -13.21 -11.20 -21.72
C PRO A 54 -12.92 -12.65 -22.16
N ASN A 55 -13.37 -13.06 -23.35
CA ASN A 55 -13.05 -14.38 -23.89
C ASN A 55 -11.66 -14.44 -24.52
N ASN A 56 -11.12 -13.28 -24.93
CA ASN A 56 -9.82 -13.18 -25.57
C ASN A 56 -9.07 -11.93 -25.10
N PRO A 57 -8.70 -11.83 -23.81
CA PRO A 57 -8.03 -10.65 -23.25
C PRO A 57 -6.67 -10.43 -23.93
N TYR A 58 -6.38 -9.19 -24.24
CA TYR A 58 -5.06 -8.79 -24.72
C TYR A 58 -4.14 -8.52 -23.53
N ILE A 59 -2.93 -9.08 -23.54
CA ILE A 59 -1.95 -8.93 -22.47
C ILE A 59 -0.69 -8.26 -23.00
N LYS A 60 -0.38 -7.08 -22.48
CA LYS A 60 0.90 -6.41 -22.65
C LYS A 60 1.76 -6.68 -21.42
N MET A 61 2.96 -7.22 -21.62
CA MET A 61 3.93 -7.47 -20.56
C MET A 61 4.97 -6.35 -20.53
N ILE A 62 5.24 -5.84 -19.34
CA ILE A 62 6.21 -4.78 -19.09
C ILE A 62 7.29 -5.36 -18.18
N GLU A 63 8.54 -5.32 -18.64
CA GLU A 63 9.70 -5.65 -17.80
C GLU A 63 9.88 -4.56 -16.76
N ALA A 64 9.94 -4.94 -15.48
CA ALA A 64 10.05 -4.01 -14.37
C ALA A 64 11.16 -4.42 -13.40
N GLU A 65 10.85 -5.18 -12.37
CA GLU A 65 11.82 -5.65 -11.38
C GLU A 65 11.31 -6.95 -10.73
N ARG A 66 12.23 -7.84 -10.36
CA ARG A 66 11.85 -9.10 -9.71
C ARG A 66 11.28 -8.87 -8.32
N PHE A 67 10.47 -9.81 -7.90
CA PHE A 67 9.80 -9.83 -6.60
C PHE A 67 8.77 -8.71 -6.41
N LEU A 68 8.11 -8.33 -7.51
CA LEU A 68 6.93 -7.46 -7.46
C LEU A 68 5.92 -8.00 -6.46
N HIS A 69 5.37 -7.13 -5.64
CA HIS A 69 4.41 -7.48 -4.62
C HIS A 69 3.13 -6.64 -4.78
N ASP A 70 2.79 -5.83 -3.84
CA ASP A 70 1.64 -4.95 -3.87
C ASP A 70 2.01 -3.53 -4.31
N GLY A 71 0.99 -2.76 -4.59
CA GLY A 71 1.14 -1.40 -5.05
C GLY A 71 -0.20 -0.69 -5.20
N GLY A 72 -0.14 0.57 -5.56
CA GLY A 72 -1.32 1.41 -5.77
C GLY A 72 -1.07 2.52 -6.77
N TRP A 73 -2.16 3.18 -7.12
CA TRP A 73 -2.14 4.31 -8.03
C TRP A 73 -1.61 5.56 -7.33
N ASP A 74 -0.90 6.39 -8.09
CA ASP A 74 -0.67 7.77 -7.71
C ASP A 74 -1.98 8.59 -7.75
N SER A 75 -1.95 9.83 -7.30
CA SER A 75 -3.13 10.70 -7.24
C SER A 75 -3.75 11.00 -8.62
N SER A 76 -2.95 10.97 -9.70
CA SER A 76 -3.43 11.13 -11.07
C SER A 76 -4.12 9.89 -11.62
N LYS A 77 -3.96 8.73 -10.96
CA LYS A 77 -4.44 7.41 -11.39
C LYS A 77 -3.80 6.89 -12.70
N ARG A 78 -2.77 7.57 -13.17
CA ARG A 78 -2.01 7.22 -14.38
C ARG A 78 -0.83 6.31 -14.07
N TYR A 79 -0.13 6.61 -12.97
CA TYR A 79 1.08 5.90 -12.61
C TYR A 79 0.79 4.87 -11.52
N PHE A 80 1.12 3.62 -11.79
CA PHE A 80 1.01 2.54 -10.82
C PHE A 80 2.36 2.33 -10.15
N MET A 81 2.38 2.51 -8.82
CA MET A 81 3.55 2.39 -7.98
C MET A 81 3.56 0.99 -7.35
N VAL A 82 4.54 0.16 -7.65
CA VAL A 82 4.61 -1.21 -7.14
C VAL A 82 5.93 -1.51 -6.45
N ALA A 83 5.86 -2.13 -5.28
CA ALA A 83 7.02 -2.57 -4.54
C ALA A 83 7.59 -3.86 -5.12
N ALA A 84 8.86 -3.83 -5.53
CA ALA A 84 9.70 -5.00 -5.73
C ALA A 84 10.42 -5.27 -4.39
N ASN A 85 9.69 -5.86 -3.45
CA ASN A 85 10.02 -5.80 -2.03
C ASN A 85 11.34 -6.49 -1.66
N GLN A 86 11.74 -7.58 -2.34
CA GLN A 86 13.02 -8.24 -2.07
C GLN A 86 14.20 -7.60 -2.82
N SER A 87 13.92 -6.71 -3.76
CA SER A 87 14.93 -5.91 -4.48
C SER A 87 15.10 -4.51 -3.88
N ASN A 88 14.33 -4.17 -2.84
CA ASN A 88 14.35 -2.85 -2.19
C ASN A 88 14.11 -1.70 -3.18
N ARG A 89 13.10 -1.88 -4.06
CA ARG A 89 12.78 -0.92 -5.13
C ARG A 89 11.29 -0.66 -5.23
N ILE A 90 10.97 0.51 -5.74
CA ILE A 90 9.63 0.84 -6.23
C ILE A 90 9.71 1.00 -7.76
N ALA A 91 8.92 0.23 -8.48
CA ALA A 91 8.73 0.39 -9.92
C ALA A 91 7.54 1.30 -10.19
N VAL A 92 7.70 2.24 -11.12
CA VAL A 92 6.67 3.18 -11.55
C VAL A 92 6.25 2.83 -12.97
N ILE A 93 5.00 2.44 -13.14
CA ILE A 93 4.43 2.04 -14.43
C ILE A 93 3.49 3.13 -14.95
N ASP A 94 3.79 3.71 -16.10
CA ASP A 94 2.83 4.55 -16.82
C ASP A 94 1.80 3.66 -17.51
N ALA A 95 0.63 3.52 -16.93
CA ALA A 95 -0.41 2.64 -17.45
C ALA A 95 -1.04 3.14 -18.77
N LEU A 96 -0.99 4.43 -19.05
CA LEU A 96 -1.47 4.98 -20.33
C LEU A 96 -0.54 4.63 -21.48
N LYS A 97 0.77 4.74 -21.26
CA LYS A 97 1.77 4.39 -22.26
C LYS A 97 2.08 2.88 -22.26
N GLY A 98 1.85 2.23 -21.13
CA GLY A 98 2.18 0.82 -20.92
C GLY A 98 3.69 0.60 -20.90
N GLU A 99 4.42 1.38 -20.12
CA GLU A 99 5.88 1.30 -20.01
C GLU A 99 6.34 1.52 -18.57
N LEU A 100 7.54 1.01 -18.26
CA LEU A 100 8.24 1.34 -17.02
C LEU A 100 8.77 2.77 -17.14
N THR A 101 8.37 3.62 -16.19
CA THR A 101 8.78 5.03 -16.15
C THR A 101 10.03 5.23 -15.28
N ALA A 102 10.09 4.57 -14.12
CA ALA A 102 11.20 4.68 -13.19
C ALA A 102 11.35 3.43 -12.32
N LEU A 103 12.57 3.20 -11.86
CA LEU A 103 12.92 2.29 -10.77
C LEU A 103 13.59 3.13 -9.67
N ILE A 104 13.07 3.06 -8.45
CA ILE A 104 13.50 3.89 -7.33
C ILE A 104 14.04 2.98 -6.24
N ASP A 105 15.33 3.10 -5.92
CA ASP A 105 15.94 2.38 -4.81
C ASP A 105 15.41 2.96 -3.48
N THR A 106 14.97 2.09 -2.56
CA THR A 106 14.51 2.51 -1.24
C THR A 106 15.63 2.52 -0.22
N PRO A 107 15.65 3.51 0.72
CA PRO A 107 16.70 3.60 1.73
C PRO A 107 16.56 2.55 2.84
N ALA A 108 15.38 1.95 2.97
CA ALA A 108 15.05 0.92 3.96
C ALA A 108 14.66 -0.38 3.26
N ASP A 109 14.85 -1.49 3.96
CA ASP A 109 14.60 -2.81 3.42
C ASP A 109 13.11 -3.16 3.35
N VAL A 110 12.78 -3.90 2.31
CA VAL A 110 11.47 -4.55 2.09
C VAL A 110 10.31 -3.56 2.12
N PRO A 111 10.21 -2.65 1.12
CA PRO A 111 9.05 -1.76 1.01
C PRO A 111 7.76 -2.57 0.87
N HIS A 112 6.73 -2.17 1.61
CA HIS A 112 5.44 -2.84 1.61
C HIS A 112 4.31 -1.81 1.72
N PRO A 113 3.77 -1.34 0.59
CA PRO A 113 2.80 -0.25 0.57
C PRO A 113 1.38 -0.65 0.96
N GLY A 114 1.01 -1.92 0.84
CA GLY A 114 -0.38 -2.27 0.69
C GLY A 114 -0.90 -1.67 -0.63
N ARG A 115 -1.47 -0.47 -0.55
CA ARG A 115 -1.79 0.36 -1.73
C ARG A 115 -1.05 1.69 -1.75
N GLY A 116 -0.27 1.96 -0.70
CA GLY A 116 0.32 3.27 -0.48
C GLY A 116 -0.71 4.31 -0.02
N ALA A 117 -0.25 5.53 0.11
CA ALA A 117 -1.10 6.68 0.45
C ALA A 117 -0.69 7.88 -0.38
N ASN A 118 -1.69 8.53 -0.98
CA ASN A 118 -1.53 9.75 -1.75
C ASN A 118 -1.87 10.98 -0.90
N TRP A 119 -1.01 11.98 -0.94
CA TRP A 119 -1.23 13.25 -0.24
C TRP A 119 -0.44 14.38 -0.91
N ILE A 120 -0.68 15.60 -0.48
CA ILE A 120 0.05 16.78 -0.96
C ILE A 120 1.09 17.17 0.07
N ASP A 121 2.34 17.01 -0.28
CA ASP A 121 3.46 17.50 0.54
C ASP A 121 3.56 19.02 0.41
N PRO A 122 3.71 19.77 1.53
CA PRO A 122 3.74 21.23 1.49
C PRO A 122 4.93 21.83 0.72
N GLU A 123 5.98 21.05 0.50
CA GLU A 123 7.20 21.48 -0.19
C GLU A 123 7.33 20.85 -1.60
N PHE A 124 6.90 19.59 -1.75
CA PHE A 124 7.18 18.79 -2.96
C PHE A 124 5.96 18.52 -3.82
N GLY A 125 4.76 18.98 -3.42
CA GLY A 125 3.52 18.75 -4.15
C GLY A 125 2.97 17.32 -4.00
N PRO A 126 2.32 16.75 -5.02
CA PRO A 126 1.74 15.42 -4.95
C PRO A 126 2.78 14.33 -4.70
N VAL A 127 2.54 13.50 -3.70
CA VAL A 127 3.40 12.37 -3.36
C VAL A 127 2.59 11.09 -3.13
N TRP A 128 3.25 9.96 -3.33
CA TRP A 128 2.80 8.64 -2.94
C TRP A 128 3.76 8.06 -1.90
N SER A 129 3.23 7.42 -0.87
CA SER A 129 4.02 6.93 0.26
C SER A 129 3.86 5.44 0.50
N THR A 130 4.92 4.85 1.08
CA THR A 130 4.95 3.45 1.52
C THR A 130 5.69 3.30 2.85
N SER A 131 5.30 2.31 3.65
CA SER A 131 6.07 1.82 4.79
C SER A 131 6.98 0.66 4.40
N HIS A 132 7.74 0.12 5.36
CA HIS A 132 8.69 -0.96 5.15
C HIS A 132 8.51 -2.08 6.19
N LEU A 133 8.75 -3.32 5.76
CA LEU A 133 8.77 -4.48 6.66
C LEU A 133 10.07 -4.58 7.46
N GLY A 134 11.20 -4.28 6.80
CA GLY A 134 12.52 -4.45 7.41
C GLY A 134 12.79 -3.41 8.48
N GLU A 135 12.68 -2.16 8.17
CA GLU A 135 13.01 -1.04 9.06
C GLU A 135 11.81 -0.13 9.27
N GLY A 136 11.81 0.57 10.40
CA GLY A 136 10.79 1.58 10.72
C GLY A 136 10.99 2.83 9.89
N SER A 137 10.48 2.82 8.66
CA SER A 137 10.59 3.93 7.72
C SER A 137 9.31 4.09 6.92
N LEU A 138 8.87 5.34 6.78
CA LEU A 138 7.89 5.77 5.80
C LEU A 138 8.58 6.69 4.80
N ILE A 139 8.55 6.32 3.52
CA ILE A 139 9.04 7.18 2.45
C ILE A 139 7.91 7.82 1.68
N ALA A 140 8.14 9.04 1.18
CA ALA A 140 7.28 9.69 0.21
C ALA A 140 8.05 9.92 -1.09
N ILE A 141 7.40 9.62 -2.20
CA ILE A 141 7.93 9.73 -3.58
C ILE A 141 7.11 10.76 -4.31
N GLY A 142 7.75 11.76 -4.93
CA GLY A 142 7.08 12.74 -5.77
C GLY A 142 6.46 12.08 -7.01
N THR A 143 5.22 12.44 -7.35
CA THR A 143 4.45 11.77 -8.42
C THR A 143 3.95 12.70 -9.52
N ASP A 144 4.35 13.95 -9.50
CA ASP A 144 3.91 14.93 -10.47
C ASP A 144 5.05 15.38 -11.39
N PRO A 145 5.26 14.73 -12.55
CA PRO A 145 6.32 15.09 -13.48
C PRO A 145 6.02 16.35 -14.30
N GLU A 146 4.79 16.86 -14.28
CA GLU A 146 4.38 18.01 -15.08
C GLU A 146 4.61 19.31 -14.34
N GLU A 147 4.11 19.43 -13.10
CA GLU A 147 4.19 20.68 -12.32
C GLU A 147 5.35 20.65 -11.31
N ASN A 148 5.79 19.44 -10.88
CA ASN A 148 6.86 19.24 -9.92
C ASN A 148 7.98 18.32 -10.44
N PRO A 149 8.57 18.59 -11.63
CA PRO A 149 9.50 17.68 -12.31
C PRO A 149 10.79 17.41 -11.49
N GLU A 150 11.20 18.34 -10.65
CA GLU A 150 12.39 18.18 -9.81
C GLU A 150 12.22 17.12 -8.71
N SER A 151 10.98 16.91 -8.26
CA SER A 151 10.61 15.94 -7.21
C SER A 151 10.13 14.62 -7.81
N ALA A 152 9.72 14.60 -9.06
CA ALA A 152 9.11 13.44 -9.70
C ALA A 152 10.04 12.22 -9.69
N TRP A 153 9.49 11.10 -9.23
CA TRP A 153 10.17 9.80 -9.15
C TRP A 153 11.41 9.81 -8.25
N LYS A 154 11.43 10.70 -7.26
CA LYS A 154 12.46 10.77 -6.23
C LYS A 154 11.84 10.60 -4.86
N ILE A 155 12.60 9.99 -3.95
CA ILE A 155 12.24 9.99 -2.53
C ILE A 155 12.49 11.39 -1.99
N VAL A 156 11.40 12.07 -1.59
CA VAL A 156 11.42 13.44 -1.09
C VAL A 156 11.31 13.49 0.44
N ARG A 157 10.78 12.44 1.06
CA ARG A 157 10.75 12.26 2.53
C ARG A 157 11.18 10.86 2.91
N ASN A 158 11.87 10.78 4.04
CA ASN A 158 12.15 9.53 4.74
C ASN A 158 11.95 9.79 6.23
N ILE A 159 10.83 9.29 6.76
CA ILE A 159 10.36 9.56 8.12
C ILE A 159 10.56 8.31 8.96
N PRO A 160 11.44 8.35 9.98
CA PRO A 160 11.60 7.24 10.91
C PRO A 160 10.29 6.95 11.65
N LEU A 161 9.84 5.69 11.61
CA LEU A 161 8.71 5.18 12.36
C LEU A 161 9.16 4.51 13.66
N LEU A 162 8.21 4.11 14.49
CA LEU A 162 8.45 3.43 15.78
C LEU A 162 9.23 2.10 15.61
N GLY A 163 9.03 1.41 14.49
CA GLY A 163 9.70 0.17 14.15
C GLY A 163 9.31 -0.35 12.78
N GLY A 164 9.95 -1.42 12.33
CA GLY A 164 9.61 -2.13 11.10
C GLY A 164 8.32 -2.95 11.23
N GLY A 165 8.04 -3.75 10.22
CA GLY A 165 6.87 -4.62 10.17
C GLY A 165 5.60 -3.94 9.66
N GLY A 166 5.70 -2.77 9.02
CA GLY A 166 4.56 -2.07 8.44
C GLY A 166 4.00 -2.80 7.23
N LEU A 167 2.69 -3.00 7.19
CA LEU A 167 1.96 -3.55 6.05
C LEU A 167 1.10 -2.50 5.34
N PHE A 168 0.54 -1.56 6.09
CA PHE A 168 -0.39 -0.60 5.54
C PHE A 168 -0.13 0.81 6.04
N ILE A 169 -0.30 1.74 5.13
CA ILE A 169 -0.44 3.16 5.43
C ILE A 169 -1.75 3.66 4.85
N LYS A 170 -2.33 4.68 5.44
CA LYS A 170 -3.58 5.25 4.96
C LYS A 170 -3.67 6.73 5.29
N THR A 171 -4.31 7.47 4.40
CA THR A 171 -4.75 8.84 4.65
C THR A 171 -6.10 9.07 3.99
N HIS A 172 -6.66 10.26 4.14
CA HIS A 172 -7.88 10.72 3.48
C HIS A 172 -7.67 12.17 3.01
N PRO A 173 -8.24 12.61 1.88
CA PRO A 173 -8.10 14.01 1.43
C PRO A 173 -8.45 15.06 2.49
N ASN A 174 -9.48 14.81 3.29
CA ASN A 174 -9.93 15.71 4.36
C ASN A 174 -9.18 15.52 5.69
N SER A 175 -8.38 14.47 5.83
CA SER A 175 -7.60 14.22 7.03
C SER A 175 -6.31 15.02 7.04
N ARG A 176 -5.88 15.43 8.23
CA ARG A 176 -4.54 15.97 8.49
C ARG A 176 -3.47 14.89 8.55
N TRP A 177 -3.86 13.62 8.78
CA TRP A 177 -2.96 12.56 9.21
C TRP A 177 -2.66 11.54 8.11
N ILE A 178 -1.46 10.96 8.20
CA ILE A 178 -1.08 9.71 7.55
C ILE A 178 -0.92 8.69 8.67
N TRP A 179 -1.66 7.59 8.60
CA TRP A 179 -1.60 6.49 9.56
C TRP A 179 -0.67 5.40 9.05
N ALA A 180 0.14 4.83 9.95
CA ALA A 180 1.04 3.70 9.65
C ALA A 180 0.93 2.64 10.75
N ASP A 181 0.90 1.37 10.35
CA ASP A 181 0.94 0.22 11.24
C ASP A 181 2.35 -0.41 11.33
N HIS A 182 2.50 -1.35 12.28
CA HIS A 182 3.72 -2.08 12.55
C HIS A 182 3.42 -3.56 12.80
N VAL A 183 2.39 -4.08 12.17
CA VAL A 183 1.71 -5.35 12.47
C VAL A 183 2.63 -6.58 12.50
N LEU A 184 3.73 -6.57 11.76
CA LEU A 184 4.72 -7.66 11.73
C LEU A 184 6.00 -7.36 12.53
N SER A 185 6.00 -6.32 13.36
CA SER A 185 7.11 -6.08 14.28
C SER A 185 7.33 -7.29 15.20
N SER A 186 8.59 -7.56 15.53
CA SER A 186 8.95 -8.57 16.52
C SER A 186 8.75 -8.10 17.97
N ASP A 187 8.60 -6.80 18.19
CA ASP A 187 8.25 -6.23 19.50
C ASP A 187 6.73 -6.17 19.65
N GLU A 188 6.21 -6.83 20.68
CA GLU A 188 4.77 -6.94 20.93
C GLU A 188 4.08 -5.60 21.15
N LYS A 189 4.76 -4.60 21.72
CA LYS A 189 4.17 -3.27 21.92
C LYS A 189 4.11 -2.52 20.59
N ILE A 190 5.16 -2.63 19.80
CA ILE A 190 5.23 -2.00 18.48
C ILE A 190 4.17 -2.61 17.55
N GLN A 191 4.03 -3.94 17.52
CA GLN A 191 3.04 -4.61 16.66
C GLN A 191 1.58 -4.25 16.99
N ARG A 192 1.31 -3.77 18.22
CA ARG A 192 -0.01 -3.29 18.65
C ARG A 192 -0.19 -1.79 18.49
N SER A 193 0.86 -1.10 18.06
CA SER A 193 0.88 0.35 17.95
C SER A 193 0.62 0.82 16.53
N VAL A 194 0.04 1.99 16.45
CA VAL A 194 -0.08 2.78 15.23
C VAL A 194 0.63 4.11 15.42
N CYS A 195 1.11 4.68 14.33
CA CYS A 195 1.69 6.01 14.30
C CYS A 195 0.93 6.92 13.35
N VAL A 196 0.91 8.21 13.63
CA VAL A 196 0.39 9.24 12.74
C VAL A 196 1.46 10.29 12.44
N ILE A 197 1.47 10.72 11.19
CA ILE A 197 2.34 11.78 10.67
C ILE A 197 1.45 12.95 10.23
N ASP A 198 1.84 14.16 10.55
CA ASP A 198 1.14 15.38 10.17
C ASP A 198 1.49 15.77 8.73
N LYS A 199 0.49 15.82 7.83
CA LYS A 199 0.70 16.22 6.44
C LYS A 199 1.15 17.67 6.29
N GLU A 200 0.85 18.53 7.26
CA GLU A 200 1.29 19.93 7.24
C GLU A 200 2.77 20.10 7.69
N ASN A 201 3.28 19.12 8.46
CA ASN A 201 4.68 19.10 8.90
C ASN A 201 5.24 17.65 8.85
N PRO A 202 5.43 17.08 7.66
CA PRO A 202 5.77 15.65 7.49
C PRO A 202 7.27 15.38 7.65
N THR A 203 7.85 15.86 8.74
CA THR A 203 9.28 15.70 9.02
C THR A 203 9.57 14.60 10.06
N GLU A 204 8.57 14.26 10.87
CA GLU A 204 8.67 13.27 11.94
C GLU A 204 7.30 12.70 12.27
N VAL A 205 7.30 11.64 13.07
CA VAL A 205 6.06 11.08 13.65
C VAL A 205 5.49 12.07 14.66
N TYR A 206 4.21 12.40 14.52
CA TYR A 206 3.50 13.25 15.47
C TYR A 206 3.18 12.50 16.75
N LYS A 207 2.62 11.28 16.66
CA LYS A 207 2.21 10.47 17.80
C LYS A 207 2.15 9.00 17.45
N CYS A 208 2.51 8.13 18.42
CA CYS A 208 2.25 6.68 18.37
C CYS A 208 1.56 6.23 19.65
N TRP A 209 0.72 5.19 19.55
CA TRP A 209 0.08 4.57 20.72
C TRP A 209 -0.33 3.13 20.45
N GLU A 210 -0.45 2.35 21.53
CA GLU A 210 -1.02 1.00 21.46
C GLU A 210 -2.54 1.08 21.27
N VAL A 211 -3.07 0.39 20.26
CA VAL A 211 -4.51 0.37 19.94
C VAL A 211 -5.26 -0.56 20.90
N ALA A 212 -4.60 -1.64 21.32
CA ALA A 212 -5.13 -2.64 22.24
C ALA A 212 -4.01 -3.18 23.14
N ASP A 213 -4.38 -3.88 24.21
CA ASP A 213 -3.46 -4.55 25.12
C ASP A 213 -3.10 -5.98 24.66
N TYR A 214 -3.57 -6.40 23.48
CA TYR A 214 -3.37 -7.72 22.90
C TYR A 214 -3.29 -7.67 21.37
N GLY A 215 -2.88 -8.77 20.77
CA GLY A 215 -2.95 -8.98 19.34
C GLY A 215 -2.06 -8.06 18.52
N ARG A 216 -2.56 -7.64 17.37
CA ARG A 216 -1.82 -6.79 16.42
C ARG A 216 -2.73 -5.73 15.83
N ALA A 217 -2.30 -4.48 15.85
CA ALA A 217 -3.00 -3.40 15.14
C ALA A 217 -2.62 -3.44 13.66
N VAL A 218 -3.62 -3.43 12.79
CA VAL A 218 -3.39 -3.59 11.36
C VAL A 218 -4.49 -2.93 10.54
N HIS A 219 -4.11 -2.35 9.41
CA HIS A 219 -5.04 -1.84 8.43
C HIS A 219 -5.95 -0.72 8.93
N PHE A 220 -6.17 0.25 8.07
CA PHE A 220 -6.96 1.44 8.34
C PHE A 220 -8.00 1.62 7.26
N GLU A 221 -9.21 2.05 7.64
CA GLU A 221 -10.20 2.55 6.73
C GLU A 221 -10.82 3.83 7.25
N TYR A 222 -11.08 4.75 6.33
CA TYR A 222 -11.80 5.98 6.64
C TYR A 222 -13.27 5.84 6.29
N ASN A 223 -14.12 6.53 7.04
CA ASN A 223 -15.47 6.80 6.57
C ASN A 223 -15.44 7.77 5.37
N MET A 224 -16.57 7.92 4.70
CA MET A 224 -16.68 8.71 3.47
C MET A 224 -16.21 10.16 3.62
N ASP A 225 -16.45 10.75 4.77
CA ASP A 225 -16.16 12.16 5.03
C ASP A 225 -14.74 12.39 5.58
N GLY A 226 -14.02 11.30 5.94
CA GLY A 226 -12.67 11.38 6.52
C GLY A 226 -12.65 11.86 7.96
N THR A 227 -13.77 11.73 8.67
CA THR A 227 -13.92 12.15 10.08
C THR A 227 -13.63 11.03 11.07
N GLU A 228 -13.67 9.78 10.61
CA GLU A 228 -13.42 8.60 11.43
C GLU A 228 -12.38 7.70 10.78
N VAL A 229 -11.50 7.14 11.61
CA VAL A 229 -10.53 6.12 11.23
C VAL A 229 -10.83 4.83 11.97
N TRP A 230 -11.01 3.76 11.23
CA TRP A 230 -11.35 2.44 11.72
C TRP A 230 -10.13 1.54 11.63
N VAL A 231 -9.64 1.08 12.78
CA VAL A 231 -8.42 0.27 12.92
C VAL A 231 -8.78 -1.13 13.35
N SER A 232 -8.29 -2.12 12.63
CA SER A 232 -8.47 -3.53 12.98
C SER A 232 -7.45 -3.99 14.01
N VAL A 233 -7.88 -4.82 14.96
CA VAL A 233 -7.01 -5.56 15.87
C VAL A 233 -7.19 -7.05 15.63
N TRP A 234 -6.10 -7.74 15.30
CA TRP A 234 -6.12 -9.18 15.17
C TRP A 234 -5.89 -9.86 16.53
N GLY A 235 -6.77 -10.76 16.93
CA GLY A 235 -6.44 -11.75 17.94
C GLY A 235 -5.38 -12.73 17.42
N THR A 236 -4.47 -13.14 18.25
CA THR A 236 -3.40 -14.08 17.91
C THR A 236 -3.52 -15.36 18.76
N ALA A 237 -2.80 -16.42 18.36
CA ALA A 237 -2.76 -17.67 19.11
C ALA A 237 -2.23 -17.47 20.54
N ASP A 238 -1.42 -16.43 20.76
CA ASP A 238 -0.83 -16.10 22.05
C ASP A 238 -1.80 -15.36 22.98
N THR A 239 -3.00 -15.05 22.49
CA THR A 239 -4.06 -14.37 23.26
C THR A 239 -5.33 -15.24 23.35
N PRO A 240 -5.30 -16.35 24.09
CA PRO A 240 -6.44 -17.25 24.21
C PRO A 240 -7.68 -16.52 24.75
N GLY A 241 -8.81 -16.73 24.08
CA GLY A 241 -10.09 -16.12 24.47
C GLY A 241 -10.27 -14.68 23.98
N LYS A 242 -9.29 -14.11 23.28
CA LYS A 242 -9.44 -12.83 22.56
C LYS A 242 -9.68 -13.10 21.09
N THR A 243 -10.70 -12.48 20.54
CA THR A 243 -11.02 -12.44 19.13
C THR A 243 -10.57 -11.12 18.52
N GLY A 244 -10.85 -10.90 17.24
CA GLY A 244 -10.59 -9.60 16.64
C GLY A 244 -11.55 -8.52 17.13
N GLU A 245 -11.15 -7.29 17.01
CA GLU A 245 -12.00 -6.12 17.22
C GLU A 245 -11.68 -5.01 16.21
N ILE A 246 -12.55 -4.05 16.10
CA ILE A 246 -12.32 -2.80 15.38
C ILE A 246 -12.39 -1.65 16.37
N VAL A 247 -11.40 -0.78 16.32
CA VAL A 247 -11.36 0.45 17.14
C VAL A 247 -11.57 1.64 16.21
N VAL A 248 -12.51 2.51 16.58
CA VAL A 248 -12.86 3.70 15.80
C VAL A 248 -12.32 4.93 16.50
N TYR A 249 -11.59 5.74 15.78
CA TYR A 249 -11.02 7.01 16.24
C TYR A 249 -11.66 8.18 15.52
N ASP A 250 -11.84 9.28 16.23
CA ASP A 250 -12.10 10.59 15.65
C ASP A 250 -10.82 11.10 14.98
N ASP A 251 -10.88 11.45 13.70
CA ASP A 251 -9.69 11.85 12.94
C ASP A 251 -9.11 13.18 13.43
N ALA A 252 -9.96 14.12 13.86
CA ALA A 252 -9.48 15.45 14.27
C ALA A 252 -8.76 15.43 15.61
N THR A 253 -9.24 14.62 16.57
CA THR A 253 -8.72 14.58 17.94
C THR A 253 -7.78 13.40 18.18
N LEU A 254 -7.82 12.38 17.36
CA LEU A 254 -7.14 11.08 17.53
C LEU A 254 -7.60 10.35 18.81
N GLU A 255 -8.80 10.65 19.30
CA GLU A 255 -9.40 9.99 20.46
C GLU A 255 -10.28 8.82 20.01
N GLU A 256 -10.30 7.78 20.83
CA GLU A 256 -11.18 6.63 20.61
C GLU A 256 -12.64 7.03 20.78
N ILE A 257 -13.46 6.78 19.75
CA ILE A 257 -14.91 6.98 19.79
C ILE A 257 -15.59 5.74 20.35
N THR A 258 -15.23 4.55 19.82
CA THR A 258 -15.88 3.29 20.16
C THR A 258 -15.03 2.09 19.77
N ARG A 259 -15.41 0.92 20.31
CA ARG A 259 -14.89 -0.40 19.92
C ARG A 259 -16.01 -1.33 19.51
N ILE A 260 -15.72 -2.19 18.56
CA ILE A 260 -16.57 -3.29 18.12
C ILE A 260 -15.83 -4.57 18.45
N PRO A 261 -16.06 -5.14 19.64
CA PRO A 261 -15.33 -6.32 20.11
C PRO A 261 -15.90 -7.62 19.56
N ASP A 262 -15.23 -8.72 19.91
CA ASP A 262 -15.70 -10.11 19.71
C ASP A 262 -15.99 -10.47 18.27
N LEU A 263 -15.23 -9.92 17.33
CA LEU A 263 -15.34 -10.27 15.91
C LEU A 263 -14.74 -11.66 15.67
N ILE A 264 -15.54 -12.55 15.07
CA ILE A 264 -15.14 -13.95 14.80
C ILE A 264 -14.06 -14.03 13.73
N THR A 265 -14.09 -13.13 12.78
CA THR A 265 -13.06 -13.01 11.75
C THR A 265 -12.10 -11.89 12.12
N PRO A 266 -10.98 -12.19 12.74
CA PRO A 266 -9.94 -11.19 13.01
C PRO A 266 -9.19 -10.91 11.72
N THR A 267 -9.89 -10.51 10.73
CA THR A 267 -9.26 -10.17 9.47
C THR A 267 -8.85 -8.73 9.54
N GLY A 268 -7.62 -8.46 9.26
CA GLY A 268 -7.15 -7.12 9.13
C GLY A 268 -7.70 -6.41 7.90
N LYS A 269 -8.69 -6.93 7.24
CA LYS A 269 -9.24 -6.30 6.03
C LYS A 269 -10.74 -6.23 6.12
N PHE A 270 -11.25 -5.08 6.38
CA PHE A 270 -12.64 -4.69 6.27
C PHE A 270 -12.71 -3.46 5.35
N ASN A 271 -13.89 -3.12 4.91
CA ASN A 271 -14.10 -1.96 4.06
C ASN A 271 -15.20 -1.09 4.66
N VAL A 272 -14.89 0.15 4.94
CA VAL A 272 -15.87 1.21 5.18
C VAL A 272 -16.08 1.86 3.82
N TYR A 273 -17.17 1.50 3.18
CA TYR A 273 -17.40 1.80 1.78
C TYR A 273 -17.37 3.30 1.45
N ASN A 274 -16.49 3.67 0.56
CA ASN A 274 -16.33 5.03 0.07
C ASN A 274 -16.24 5.03 -1.45
N THR A 275 -17.29 5.50 -2.12
CA THR A 275 -17.35 5.63 -3.59
C THR A 275 -17.00 7.02 -4.09
N ILE A 276 -16.90 8.00 -3.21
CA ILE A 276 -16.80 9.41 -3.61
C ILE A 276 -15.34 9.82 -3.78
N ASN A 277 -14.51 9.49 -2.81
CA ASN A 277 -13.15 10.03 -2.76
C ASN A 277 -12.10 9.15 -3.42
N ASP A 278 -12.42 7.87 -3.69
CA ASP A 278 -11.46 6.93 -4.30
C ASP A 278 -10.06 7.05 -3.67
N VAL A 279 -10.05 6.93 -2.35
CA VAL A 279 -8.90 7.27 -1.50
C VAL A 279 -7.93 6.11 -1.45
N TYR A 280 -6.77 6.35 -1.93
CA TYR A 280 -5.64 5.43 -1.83
C TYR A 280 -4.36 6.16 -1.45
#